data_797830339a30525b392d18037a896493
#
_entry.id   797830339a30525b392d18037a896493
#
_cell.length_a   1.000
_cell.length_b   1.000
_cell.length_c   1.000
_cell.angle_alpha   90.00
_cell.angle_beta   90.00
_cell.angle_gamma   90.00
#
_symmetry.space_group_name_H-M   'P 1'
#
loop_
_entity.id
_entity.type
_entity.pdbx_description
1 polymer ?
#
loop_
_entity_poly.entity_id
_entity_poly.type
_entity_poly.pdbx_seq_one_letter_code
_entity_poly.pdbx_strand_id
1 'polypeptide(L)'
;STPVTLYLSGLSKGTGQPDTSGMTMVADLTNAQLLFHAFGWKKPAGQDAKLSFVVNKKPGGSTDLDNFQIEGEGLAILGRIALDNDNEITSLSFPKFSFGTLTDMSIEALRRDDGVMQIRAEGASYDARDFFHKLISTDQLTESAKAETDDATNIDLTAKIGRLVGYDNSYATDVDVSLTKRGGELVVLNGRGLLSGQKPIKVELQDNNGSRVLTANADDAGTAFRLIGFYRSLQGGTASLRVNMDAGAVTKTGTLRVRDFAVVGDAVVADVLSDPSSTAVLGQQQQQDAKRKIVFRRLRAPFIAGGGKFQLDDAYVNGPELGATLRGTIDFNKRKLDLGGTYVPLYGLNSALGAVPVLGRVLVGRQGEGVVGITFAIKGKLDDPTVLVNPMSVMTPGIFRQIFDFNSGLPQGTATGAGEILGGNADTERPRKKRRLRPLQNARERRGLN
;
A
#
# COMPACT_ATOMS: atom_id res chain seq x y z
N SER A 1 5.97 -31.93 -14.56
CA SER A 1 7.16 -31.58 -15.37
C SER A 1 6.70 -31.18 -16.76
N THR A 2 7.05 -29.99 -17.18
CA THR A 2 6.71 -29.47 -18.50
C THR A 2 7.83 -29.89 -19.47
N PRO A 3 7.57 -30.55 -20.60
CA PRO A 3 8.61 -30.91 -21.55
C PRO A 3 9.19 -29.66 -22.19
N VAL A 4 10.52 -29.52 -22.13
CA VAL A 4 11.30 -28.51 -22.83
C VAL A 4 12.20 -29.24 -23.83
N THR A 5 12.10 -28.89 -25.10
CA THR A 5 12.98 -29.46 -26.14
C THR A 5 14.22 -28.58 -26.26
N LEU A 6 15.38 -29.17 -26.00
CA LEU A 6 16.66 -28.50 -26.09
C LEU A 6 17.45 -28.95 -27.32
N TYR A 7 17.84 -28.01 -28.16
CA TYR A 7 18.72 -28.23 -29.31
C TYR A 7 20.11 -27.69 -29.02
N LEU A 8 21.13 -28.52 -29.20
CA LEU A 8 22.55 -28.15 -28.99
C LEU A 8 23.25 -28.17 -30.36
N SER A 9 23.97 -27.09 -30.67
CA SER A 9 24.81 -27.01 -31.88
C SER A 9 26.17 -26.41 -31.56
N GLY A 10 27.20 -26.78 -32.33
CA GLY A 10 28.57 -26.28 -32.13
C GLY A 10 29.47 -27.19 -31.31
N LEU A 11 29.09 -28.47 -31.08
CA LEU A 11 29.98 -29.45 -30.46
C LEU A 11 31.15 -29.78 -31.36
N SER A 12 32.38 -29.40 -30.98
CA SER A 12 33.62 -29.82 -31.62
C SER A 12 33.90 -31.29 -31.30
N LYS A 13 34.22 -32.12 -32.36
CA LYS A 13 34.69 -33.47 -32.18
C LYS A 13 36.18 -33.47 -31.81
N GLY A 14 36.51 -33.19 -30.55
CA GLY A 14 37.88 -33.29 -30.00
C GLY A 14 37.92 -34.36 -28.91
N THR A 15 39.06 -35.10 -28.84
CA THR A 15 39.37 -36.11 -27.83
C THR A 15 39.77 -35.44 -26.51
N GLY A 16 38.88 -34.75 -25.85
CA GLY A 16 39.04 -34.04 -24.58
C GLY A 16 37.67 -33.64 -23.99
N GLN A 17 37.65 -33.11 -22.77
CA GLN A 17 36.44 -32.54 -22.25
C GLN A 17 35.84 -31.57 -23.28
N PRO A 18 34.51 -31.64 -23.55
CA PRO A 18 33.91 -30.81 -24.59
C PRO A 18 34.12 -29.34 -24.23
N ASP A 19 34.88 -28.63 -25.06
CA ASP A 19 34.95 -27.18 -25.01
C ASP A 19 33.58 -26.66 -25.46
N THR A 20 32.80 -26.15 -24.47
CA THR A 20 31.47 -25.60 -24.73
C THR A 20 31.52 -24.13 -25.16
N SER A 21 32.72 -23.55 -25.36
CA SER A 21 32.87 -22.18 -25.85
C SER A 21 32.36 -22.07 -27.28
N GLY A 22 31.52 -21.09 -27.54
CA GLY A 22 30.85 -20.87 -28.81
C GLY A 22 29.69 -21.83 -29.12
N MET A 23 29.26 -22.62 -28.12
CA MET A 23 28.12 -23.53 -28.31
C MET A 23 26.80 -22.75 -28.28
N THR A 24 26.00 -22.90 -29.33
CA THR A 24 24.65 -22.32 -29.38
C THR A 24 23.66 -23.27 -28.75
N MET A 25 22.89 -22.72 -27.78
CA MET A 25 21.80 -23.40 -27.12
C MET A 25 20.47 -22.84 -27.64
N VAL A 26 19.54 -23.72 -27.96
CA VAL A 26 18.17 -23.36 -28.39
C VAL A 26 17.19 -24.25 -27.64
N ALA A 27 16.19 -23.64 -26.99
CA ALA A 27 15.12 -24.35 -26.33
C ALA A 27 13.76 -23.89 -26.87
N ASP A 28 12.90 -24.84 -27.21
CA ASP A 28 11.49 -24.60 -27.48
C ASP A 28 10.74 -24.53 -26.16
N LEU A 29 10.19 -23.36 -25.85
CA LEU A 29 9.45 -23.06 -24.61
C LEU A 29 7.92 -23.00 -24.85
N THR A 30 7.43 -23.44 -26.02
CA THR A 30 6.01 -23.39 -26.36
C THR A 30 5.16 -24.07 -25.28
N ASN A 31 5.55 -25.26 -24.85
CA ASN A 31 4.84 -26.02 -23.85
C ASN A 31 5.27 -25.69 -22.40
N ALA A 32 6.24 -24.80 -22.22
CA ALA A 32 6.68 -24.34 -20.89
C ALA A 32 5.79 -23.21 -20.39
N GLN A 33 5.48 -23.25 -19.10
CA GLN A 33 4.93 -22.10 -18.39
C GLN A 33 6.10 -21.25 -17.89
N LEU A 34 6.17 -19.98 -18.31
CA LEU A 34 7.16 -19.02 -17.81
C LEU A 34 6.49 -18.09 -16.81
N LEU A 35 7.16 -17.90 -15.67
CA LEU A 35 6.70 -17.01 -14.60
C LEU A 35 7.83 -16.02 -14.29
N PHE A 36 7.59 -14.74 -14.56
CA PHE A 36 8.48 -13.66 -14.13
C PHE A 36 7.87 -12.99 -12.90
N HIS A 37 8.10 -13.61 -11.75
CA HIS A 37 7.48 -13.20 -10.49
C HIS A 37 7.70 -11.72 -10.14
N ALA A 38 8.87 -11.17 -10.44
CA ALA A 38 9.18 -9.76 -10.16
C ALA A 38 8.29 -8.79 -10.97
N PHE A 39 7.84 -9.22 -12.14
CA PHE A 39 7.03 -8.42 -13.06
C PHE A 39 5.57 -8.89 -13.16
N GLY A 40 5.21 -9.95 -12.39
CA GLY A 40 3.88 -10.55 -12.40
C GLY A 40 3.40 -11.08 -13.73
N TRP A 41 4.32 -11.23 -14.69
CA TRP A 41 3.98 -11.72 -16.01
C TRP A 41 4.08 -13.24 -16.10
N LYS A 42 3.11 -13.82 -16.79
CA LYS A 42 3.02 -15.27 -17.00
C LYS A 42 2.76 -15.57 -18.46
N LYS A 43 3.58 -16.45 -19.03
CA LYS A 43 3.29 -17.14 -20.30
C LYS A 43 2.64 -18.47 -19.96
N PRO A 44 1.42 -18.76 -20.45
CA PRO A 44 0.83 -20.08 -20.32
C PRO A 44 1.55 -21.11 -21.21
N ALA A 45 1.39 -22.39 -20.90
CA ALA A 45 1.76 -23.47 -21.82
C ALA A 45 0.88 -23.43 -23.06
N GLY A 46 1.45 -23.78 -24.21
CA GLY A 46 0.77 -23.75 -25.51
C GLY A 46 0.91 -22.43 -26.27
N GLN A 47 1.50 -21.41 -25.70
CA GLN A 47 1.86 -20.16 -26.38
C GLN A 47 3.29 -20.25 -26.86
N ASP A 48 3.54 -19.86 -28.12
CA ASP A 48 4.86 -19.95 -28.73
C ASP A 48 5.89 -19.11 -27.95
N ALA A 49 7.03 -19.73 -27.64
CA ALA A 49 8.22 -19.05 -27.18
C ALA A 49 9.48 -19.87 -27.42
N LYS A 50 10.58 -19.17 -27.65
CA LYS A 50 11.89 -19.74 -27.91
C LYS A 50 12.95 -19.04 -27.08
N LEU A 51 13.83 -19.81 -26.46
CA LEU A 51 15.04 -19.33 -25.82
C LEU A 51 16.23 -19.70 -26.69
N SER A 52 17.16 -18.77 -26.94
CA SER A 52 18.45 -19.06 -27.55
C SER A 52 19.54 -18.20 -26.91
N PHE A 53 20.75 -18.75 -26.85
CA PHE A 53 21.96 -18.06 -26.42
C PHE A 53 23.21 -18.80 -26.84
N VAL A 54 24.35 -18.13 -26.85
CA VAL A 54 25.67 -18.70 -27.10
C VAL A 54 26.43 -18.76 -25.77
N VAL A 55 26.94 -19.93 -25.43
CA VAL A 55 27.77 -20.13 -24.21
C VAL A 55 29.24 -19.88 -24.55
N ASN A 56 29.86 -18.92 -23.89
CA ASN A 56 31.27 -18.62 -24.01
C ASN A 56 31.95 -18.75 -22.66
N LYS A 57 32.72 -19.83 -22.47
CA LYS A 57 33.55 -20.01 -21.27
C LYS A 57 34.83 -19.20 -21.38
N LYS A 58 35.18 -18.44 -20.35
CA LYS A 58 36.38 -17.65 -20.31
C LYS A 58 37.49 -18.38 -19.55
N PRO A 59 38.78 -18.08 -19.87
CA PRO A 59 39.91 -18.50 -19.03
C PRO A 59 39.66 -18.00 -17.60
N GLY A 60 39.68 -18.91 -16.62
CA GLY A 60 39.35 -18.57 -15.22
C GLY A 60 37.97 -19.05 -14.76
N GLY A 61 37.18 -19.67 -15.66
CA GLY A 61 35.95 -20.42 -15.31
C GLY A 61 34.63 -19.65 -15.40
N SER A 62 34.67 -18.33 -15.55
CA SER A 62 33.43 -17.54 -15.77
C SER A 62 32.80 -17.84 -17.12
N THR A 63 31.49 -17.63 -17.24
CA THR A 63 30.71 -17.98 -18.44
C THR A 63 29.87 -16.79 -18.88
N ASP A 64 30.00 -16.43 -20.15
CA ASP A 64 29.08 -15.46 -20.78
C ASP A 64 28.01 -16.22 -21.59
N LEU A 65 26.77 -15.78 -21.43
CA LEU A 65 25.63 -16.15 -22.27
C LEU A 65 25.38 -14.98 -23.23
N ASP A 66 26.04 -15.05 -24.40
CA ASP A 66 25.92 -14.01 -25.41
C ASP A 66 24.72 -14.28 -26.35
N ASN A 67 24.24 -13.21 -27.01
CA ASN A 67 23.05 -13.27 -27.87
C ASN A 67 21.88 -13.95 -27.16
N PHE A 68 21.72 -13.65 -25.88
CA PHE A 68 20.60 -14.17 -25.09
C PHE A 68 19.29 -13.59 -25.59
N GLN A 69 18.37 -14.49 -25.98
CA GLN A 69 17.08 -14.12 -26.53
C GLN A 69 16.00 -15.02 -25.97
N ILE A 70 14.95 -14.42 -25.43
CA ILE A 70 13.66 -15.09 -25.22
C ILE A 70 12.65 -14.35 -26.06
N GLU A 71 12.08 -14.99 -27.04
CA GLU A 71 11.12 -14.42 -27.97
C GLU A 71 9.86 -15.28 -28.03
N GLY A 72 8.71 -14.60 -28.12
CA GLY A 72 7.41 -15.23 -28.21
C GLY A 72 6.30 -14.20 -28.40
N GLU A 73 5.07 -14.66 -28.45
CA GLU A 73 3.93 -13.75 -28.55
C GLU A 73 3.86 -12.81 -27.30
N GLY A 74 4.06 -11.52 -27.54
CA GLY A 74 4.09 -10.53 -26.44
C GLY A 74 5.26 -10.69 -25.48
N LEU A 75 6.37 -11.29 -25.89
CA LEU A 75 7.57 -11.50 -25.10
C LEU A 75 8.81 -11.26 -25.95
N ALA A 76 9.67 -10.34 -25.52
CA ALA A 76 10.99 -10.14 -26.11
C ALA A 76 11.98 -9.70 -25.02
N ILE A 77 12.94 -10.57 -24.73
CA ILE A 77 14.09 -10.28 -23.87
C ILE A 77 15.34 -10.56 -24.68
N LEU A 78 16.10 -9.52 -24.98
CA LEU A 78 17.29 -9.61 -25.82
C LEU A 78 18.48 -9.02 -25.08
N GLY A 79 19.62 -9.71 -25.08
CA GLY A 79 20.81 -9.17 -24.46
C GLY A 79 21.89 -10.18 -24.16
N ARG A 80 22.52 -10.07 -23.00
CA ARG A 80 23.59 -10.95 -22.52
C ARG A 80 23.56 -11.08 -21.00
N ILE A 81 24.10 -12.20 -20.49
CA ILE A 81 24.29 -12.47 -19.08
C ILE A 81 25.72 -12.95 -18.88
N ALA A 82 26.41 -12.46 -17.85
CA ALA A 82 27.70 -12.97 -17.40
C ALA A 82 27.55 -13.64 -16.03
N LEU A 83 28.18 -14.80 -15.91
CA LEU A 83 28.16 -15.65 -14.71
C LEU A 83 29.58 -15.81 -14.18
N ASP A 84 29.75 -15.92 -12.87
CA ASP A 84 31.01 -16.32 -12.25
C ASP A 84 31.20 -17.86 -12.24
N ASN A 85 32.22 -18.32 -11.52
CA ASN A 85 32.56 -19.74 -11.42
C ASN A 85 31.50 -20.57 -10.65
N ASP A 86 30.73 -19.90 -9.82
CA ASP A 86 29.64 -20.52 -9.04
C ASP A 86 28.29 -20.45 -9.76
N ASN A 87 28.30 -19.98 -11.03
CA ASN A 87 27.14 -19.71 -11.87
C ASN A 87 26.21 -18.63 -11.33
N GLU A 88 26.73 -17.71 -10.49
CA GLU A 88 25.97 -16.55 -10.05
C GLU A 88 26.11 -15.39 -11.05
N ILE A 89 25.03 -14.62 -11.21
CA ILE A 89 25.02 -13.48 -12.14
C ILE A 89 25.96 -12.40 -11.64
N THR A 90 26.98 -12.07 -12.46
CA THR A 90 27.87 -10.93 -12.22
C THR A 90 27.43 -9.69 -12.97
N SER A 91 26.89 -9.87 -14.19
CA SER A 91 26.28 -8.76 -14.91
C SER A 91 25.20 -9.27 -15.88
N LEU A 92 24.26 -8.40 -16.21
CA LEU A 92 23.33 -8.60 -17.31
C LEU A 92 23.09 -7.26 -18.02
N SER A 93 22.81 -7.36 -19.31
CA SER A 93 22.43 -6.22 -20.15
C SER A 93 21.35 -6.66 -21.10
N PHE A 94 20.15 -6.15 -20.90
CA PHE A 94 19.00 -6.38 -21.75
C PHE A 94 18.54 -5.05 -22.36
N PRO A 95 19.05 -4.67 -23.54
CA PRO A 95 18.61 -3.46 -24.24
C PRO A 95 17.13 -3.55 -24.67
N LYS A 96 16.58 -4.76 -24.75
CA LYS A 96 15.16 -5.02 -24.96
C LYS A 96 14.64 -5.96 -23.90
N PHE A 97 13.65 -5.48 -23.15
CA PHE A 97 12.97 -6.23 -22.10
C PHE A 97 11.50 -5.84 -22.13
N SER A 98 10.69 -6.65 -22.82
CA SER A 98 9.28 -6.32 -23.03
C SER A 98 8.35 -7.49 -22.76
N PHE A 99 7.21 -7.19 -22.15
CA PHE A 99 6.12 -8.11 -21.85
C PHE A 99 4.78 -7.51 -22.21
N GLY A 100 3.97 -8.27 -22.95
CA GLY A 100 2.68 -7.82 -23.43
C GLY A 100 2.80 -6.51 -24.22
N THR A 101 1.85 -5.61 -24.04
CA THR A 101 1.80 -4.32 -24.72
C THR A 101 2.16 -3.13 -23.82
N LEU A 102 2.37 -3.37 -22.53
CA LEU A 102 2.48 -2.31 -21.52
C LEU A 102 3.87 -2.22 -20.88
N THR A 103 4.73 -3.21 -21.05
CA THR A 103 6.11 -3.19 -20.54
C THR A 103 7.09 -3.17 -21.69
N ASP A 104 7.85 -2.08 -21.79
CA ASP A 104 8.92 -1.91 -22.77
C ASP A 104 10.05 -1.09 -22.14
N MET A 105 11.17 -1.76 -21.84
CA MET A 105 12.27 -1.19 -21.09
C MET A 105 13.60 -1.85 -21.44
N SER A 106 14.69 -1.25 -20.99
CA SER A 106 16.02 -1.84 -20.91
C SER A 106 16.39 -2.07 -19.45
N ILE A 107 17.19 -3.10 -19.19
CA ILE A 107 17.70 -3.40 -17.84
C ILE A 107 19.19 -3.69 -17.94
N GLU A 108 19.96 -3.04 -17.10
CA GLU A 108 21.37 -3.32 -16.87
C GLU A 108 21.57 -3.65 -15.40
N ALA A 109 22.34 -4.68 -15.10
CA ALA A 109 22.78 -4.97 -13.75
C ALA A 109 24.25 -5.37 -13.73
N LEU A 110 24.92 -4.97 -12.67
CA LEU A 110 26.33 -5.25 -12.43
C LEU A 110 26.53 -5.51 -10.93
N ARG A 111 27.15 -6.64 -10.60
CA ARG A 111 27.62 -6.94 -9.26
C ARG A 111 28.94 -6.21 -9.04
N ARG A 112 29.00 -5.33 -8.05
CA ARG A 112 30.22 -4.64 -7.63
C ARG A 112 31.09 -5.55 -6.79
N ASP A 113 32.35 -5.15 -6.58
CA ASP A 113 33.35 -5.91 -5.77
C ASP A 113 32.87 -6.10 -4.30
N ASP A 114 32.04 -5.21 -3.79
CA ASP A 114 31.44 -5.30 -2.45
C ASP A 114 30.20 -6.23 -2.39
N GLY A 115 29.88 -6.94 -3.47
CA GLY A 115 28.78 -7.86 -3.58
C GLY A 115 27.41 -7.20 -3.82
N VAL A 116 27.36 -5.87 -3.93
CA VAL A 116 26.10 -5.15 -4.21
C VAL A 116 25.71 -5.26 -5.67
N MET A 117 24.49 -5.68 -5.96
CA MET A 117 23.93 -5.66 -7.30
C MET A 117 23.42 -4.26 -7.65
N GLN A 118 24.10 -3.57 -8.53
CA GLN A 118 23.67 -2.28 -9.07
C GLN A 118 22.78 -2.52 -10.29
N ILE A 119 21.53 -2.04 -10.24
CA ILE A 119 20.52 -2.23 -11.29
C ILE A 119 20.10 -0.87 -11.84
N ARG A 120 20.10 -0.74 -13.16
CA ARG A 120 19.54 0.39 -13.90
C ARG A 120 18.42 -0.12 -14.81
N ALA A 121 17.24 0.46 -14.69
CA ALA A 121 16.10 0.18 -15.55
C ALA A 121 15.64 1.47 -16.23
N GLU A 122 15.53 1.49 -17.55
CA GLU A 122 15.02 2.64 -18.30
C GLU A 122 14.00 2.14 -19.31
N GLY A 123 12.86 2.83 -19.46
CA GLY A 123 11.85 2.36 -20.37
C GLY A 123 10.78 3.37 -20.73
N ALA A 124 10.17 3.14 -21.89
CA ALA A 124 9.01 3.92 -22.32
C ALA A 124 7.79 3.64 -21.45
N SER A 125 7.61 2.38 -21.05
CA SER A 125 6.46 1.97 -20.24
C SER A 125 6.76 0.75 -19.35
N TYR A 126 6.03 0.69 -18.22
CA TYR A 126 6.05 -0.44 -17.30
C TYR A 126 4.66 -0.70 -16.74
N ASP A 127 4.17 -1.95 -16.80
CA ASP A 127 2.95 -2.40 -16.17
C ASP A 127 3.21 -2.72 -14.69
N ALA A 128 2.82 -1.81 -13.81
CA ALA A 128 3.08 -1.91 -12.38
C ALA A 128 1.95 -2.54 -11.58
N ARG A 129 0.89 -3.05 -12.23
CA ARG A 129 -0.30 -3.59 -11.52
C ARG A 129 0.07 -4.73 -10.59
N ASP A 130 0.86 -5.67 -11.05
CA ASP A 130 1.29 -6.81 -10.23
C ASP A 130 2.26 -6.41 -9.13
N PHE A 131 3.12 -5.43 -9.39
CA PHE A 131 3.96 -4.85 -8.35
C PHE A 131 3.10 -4.22 -7.24
N PHE A 132 2.11 -3.42 -7.58
CA PHE A 132 1.20 -2.82 -6.60
C PHE A 132 0.35 -3.87 -5.88
N HIS A 133 -0.11 -4.91 -6.57
CA HIS A 133 -0.83 -6.02 -5.94
C HIS A 133 0.02 -6.71 -4.86
N LYS A 134 1.28 -6.98 -5.16
CA LYS A 134 2.21 -7.57 -4.19
C LYS A 134 2.52 -6.62 -3.04
N LEU A 135 2.71 -5.33 -3.32
CA LEU A 135 2.96 -4.32 -2.29
C LEU A 135 1.83 -4.25 -1.27
N ILE A 136 0.56 -4.38 -1.69
CA ILE A 136 -0.61 -4.30 -0.82
C ILE A 136 -0.95 -5.64 -0.17
N SER A 137 -0.82 -6.76 -0.90
CA SER A 137 -1.30 -8.08 -0.48
C SER A 137 -0.27 -8.93 0.24
N THR A 138 1.02 -8.67 0.05
CA THR A 138 2.10 -9.41 0.73
C THR A 138 2.67 -8.60 1.89
N ASP A 139 3.21 -9.33 2.87
CA ASP A 139 3.95 -8.80 4.02
C ASP A 139 5.22 -8.01 3.67
N GLN A 140 5.43 -7.62 2.42
CA GLN A 140 6.65 -6.89 2.03
C GLN A 140 6.85 -5.57 2.80
N LEU A 141 5.79 -4.99 3.34
CA LEU A 141 5.91 -3.93 4.33
C LEU A 141 6.32 -4.44 5.72
N THR A 142 6.27 -5.76 5.95
CA THR A 142 6.46 -6.38 7.26
C THR A 142 7.41 -7.59 7.26
N GLU A 143 7.75 -8.18 6.11
CA GLU A 143 8.66 -9.33 6.00
C GLU A 143 10.14 -8.97 6.05
N SER A 144 10.55 -8.15 7.02
CA SER A 144 11.98 -8.14 7.40
C SER A 144 12.36 -9.31 8.31
N ALA A 145 11.42 -10.18 8.69
CA ALA A 145 11.65 -11.15 9.75
C ALA A 145 11.79 -12.62 9.30
N LYS A 146 11.53 -12.96 8.04
CA LYS A 146 11.75 -14.29 7.47
C LYS A 146 12.02 -14.22 5.97
N ALA A 147 13.06 -13.52 5.58
CA ALA A 147 13.67 -13.83 4.30
C ALA A 147 14.34 -15.22 4.46
N GLU A 148 13.80 -16.22 3.77
CA GLU A 148 14.58 -17.39 3.41
C GLU A 148 15.89 -16.87 2.81
N THR A 149 16.98 -17.56 3.06
CA THR A 149 18.38 -17.15 2.85
C THR A 149 18.75 -16.62 1.45
N ASP A 150 17.82 -16.63 0.49
CA ASP A 150 18.02 -16.12 -0.88
C ASP A 150 17.71 -14.62 -1.07
N ASP A 151 17.10 -13.94 -0.11
CA ASP A 151 16.68 -12.52 -0.23
C ASP A 151 17.66 -11.53 0.44
N ALA A 152 18.83 -12.02 0.88
CA ALA A 152 19.89 -11.20 1.48
C ALA A 152 20.68 -10.36 0.44
N THR A 153 20.30 -10.40 -0.83
CA THR A 153 21.00 -9.66 -1.88
C THR A 153 20.94 -8.15 -1.62
N ASN A 154 22.12 -7.54 -1.53
CA ASN A 154 22.25 -6.10 -1.45
C ASN A 154 22.01 -5.50 -2.84
N ILE A 155 21.11 -4.52 -2.93
CA ILE A 155 20.68 -3.95 -4.21
C ILE A 155 20.74 -2.41 -4.16
N ASP A 156 21.28 -1.82 -5.22
CA ASP A 156 21.11 -0.41 -5.56
C ASP A 156 20.38 -0.34 -6.91
N LEU A 157 19.13 0.10 -6.89
CA LEU A 157 18.29 0.19 -8.08
C LEU A 157 18.00 1.65 -8.42
N THR A 158 18.14 2.00 -9.70
CA THR A 158 17.61 3.23 -10.29
C THR A 158 16.70 2.89 -11.45
N ALA A 159 15.54 3.53 -11.53
CA ALA A 159 14.59 3.32 -12.62
C ALA A 159 14.07 4.65 -13.15
N LYS A 160 14.02 4.78 -14.49
CA LYS A 160 13.40 5.90 -15.21
C LYS A 160 12.39 5.37 -16.20
N ILE A 161 11.12 5.64 -15.95
CA ILE A 161 10.01 5.09 -16.72
C ILE A 161 9.15 6.22 -17.25
N GLY A 162 9.01 6.29 -18.58
CA GLY A 162 8.19 7.30 -19.24
C GLY A 162 6.72 7.21 -18.83
N ARG A 163 6.16 5.99 -18.77
CA ARG A 163 4.78 5.74 -18.36
C ARG A 163 4.66 4.50 -17.48
N LEU A 164 4.31 4.68 -16.24
CA LEU A 164 4.01 3.59 -15.29
C LEU A 164 2.50 3.39 -15.27
N VAL A 165 2.05 2.20 -15.67
CA VAL A 165 0.62 1.85 -15.81
C VAL A 165 0.15 1.14 -14.54
N GLY A 166 -0.98 1.58 -14.01
CA GLY A 166 -1.65 0.99 -12.85
C GLY A 166 -3.04 0.46 -13.17
N TYR A 167 -3.89 0.37 -12.15
CA TYR A 167 -5.28 -0.08 -12.26
C TYR A 167 -6.20 1.02 -12.78
N ASP A 168 -7.40 0.64 -13.21
CA ASP A 168 -8.51 1.53 -13.62
C ASP A 168 -8.08 2.61 -14.63
N ASN A 169 -7.25 2.22 -15.63
CA ASN A 169 -6.67 3.10 -16.65
C ASN A 169 -5.86 4.27 -16.08
N SER A 170 -5.44 4.18 -14.82
CA SER A 170 -4.60 5.18 -14.20
C SER A 170 -3.13 4.95 -14.52
N TYR A 171 -2.37 6.02 -14.63
CA TYR A 171 -0.94 5.98 -14.91
C TYR A 171 -0.20 7.14 -14.25
N ALA A 172 1.11 6.98 -14.13
CA ALA A 172 2.02 8.07 -13.82
C ALA A 172 3.04 8.22 -14.96
N THR A 173 3.49 9.44 -15.23
CA THR A 173 4.56 9.73 -16.21
C THR A 173 5.78 10.29 -15.52
N ASP A 174 6.89 10.32 -16.26
CA ASP A 174 8.17 10.85 -15.80
C ASP A 174 8.59 10.28 -14.44
N VAL A 175 8.41 8.95 -14.32
CA VAL A 175 8.67 8.25 -13.07
C VAL A 175 10.16 8.01 -12.91
N ASP A 176 10.71 8.50 -11.78
CA ASP A 176 12.10 8.35 -11.39
C ASP A 176 12.16 7.74 -9.99
N VAL A 177 12.82 6.60 -9.86
CA VAL A 177 12.91 5.84 -8.61
C VAL A 177 14.36 5.51 -8.31
N SER A 178 14.78 5.71 -7.07
CA SER A 178 16.01 5.13 -6.51
C SER A 178 15.69 4.34 -5.25
N LEU A 179 16.26 3.15 -5.14
CA LEU A 179 16.04 2.23 -4.04
C LEU A 179 17.35 1.59 -3.65
N THR A 180 17.61 1.51 -2.35
CA THR A 180 18.74 0.78 -1.76
C THR A 180 18.19 -0.26 -0.77
N LYS A 181 18.58 -1.52 -0.97
CA LYS A 181 18.29 -2.63 -0.06
C LYS A 181 19.61 -3.17 0.50
N ARG A 182 19.69 -3.40 1.81
CA ARG A 182 20.84 -3.98 2.49
C ARG A 182 20.35 -5.00 3.52
N GLY A 183 20.91 -6.21 3.45
CA GLY A 183 20.56 -7.30 4.37
C GLY A 183 19.06 -7.61 4.40
N GLY A 184 18.38 -7.54 3.25
CA GLY A 184 16.94 -7.73 3.16
C GLY A 184 16.09 -6.49 3.50
N GLU A 185 16.67 -5.43 4.09
CA GLU A 185 15.96 -4.23 4.52
C GLU A 185 16.02 -3.09 3.50
N LEU A 186 14.92 -2.39 3.31
CA LEU A 186 14.86 -1.16 2.52
C LEU A 186 15.51 -0.03 3.32
N VAL A 187 16.61 0.52 2.82
CA VAL A 187 17.39 1.58 3.48
C VAL A 187 17.11 2.95 2.88
N VAL A 188 17.00 3.01 1.56
CA VAL A 188 16.67 4.23 0.81
C VAL A 188 15.53 3.93 -0.15
N LEU A 189 14.59 4.84 -0.23
CA LEU A 189 13.60 4.89 -1.30
C LEU A 189 13.33 6.36 -1.62
N ASN A 190 13.53 6.73 -2.88
CA ASN A 190 13.07 7.99 -3.42
C ASN A 190 12.33 7.70 -4.72
N GLY A 191 11.10 8.17 -4.80
CA GLY A 191 10.27 8.02 -5.98
C GLY A 191 9.54 9.32 -6.27
N ARG A 192 9.44 9.68 -7.54
CA ARG A 192 8.65 10.82 -8.01
C ARG A 192 8.05 10.53 -9.37
N GLY A 193 6.98 11.25 -9.70
CA GLY A 193 6.33 11.15 -11.00
C GLY A 193 5.15 12.12 -11.09
N LEU A 194 4.43 12.10 -12.21
CA LEU A 194 3.27 12.93 -12.46
C LEU A 194 2.04 12.03 -12.70
N LEU A 195 1.08 12.06 -11.78
CA LEU A 195 -0.20 11.37 -11.91
C LEU A 195 -0.98 11.93 -13.09
N SER A 196 -1.41 11.06 -14.02
CA SER A 196 -2.06 11.42 -15.28
C SER A 196 -1.30 12.52 -16.06
N GLY A 197 0.04 12.56 -15.90
CA GLY A 197 0.92 13.52 -16.58
C GLY A 197 0.90 14.95 -16.03
N GLN A 198 0.24 15.22 -14.89
CA GLN A 198 0.04 16.60 -14.42
C GLN A 198 0.31 16.81 -12.93
N LYS A 199 -0.19 15.92 -12.08
CA LYS A 199 -0.17 16.12 -10.62
C LYS A 199 0.99 15.35 -9.98
N PRO A 200 1.85 16.01 -9.20
CA PRO A 200 3.00 15.35 -8.61
C PRO A 200 2.61 14.25 -7.61
N ILE A 201 3.39 13.19 -7.62
CA ILE A 201 3.46 12.18 -6.58
C ILE A 201 4.91 12.02 -6.16
N LYS A 202 5.15 11.88 -4.85
CA LYS A 202 6.47 11.71 -4.26
C LYS A 202 6.41 10.66 -3.16
N VAL A 203 7.40 9.78 -3.13
CA VAL A 203 7.58 8.75 -2.08
C VAL A 203 9.01 8.84 -1.61
N GLU A 204 9.24 8.90 -0.30
CA GLU A 204 10.57 8.98 0.30
C GLU A 204 10.64 8.13 1.57
N LEU A 205 11.73 7.39 1.72
CA LEU A 205 12.13 6.80 2.98
C LEU A 205 13.26 7.64 3.57
N GLN A 206 13.03 8.23 4.73
CA GLN A 206 14.01 9.04 5.45
C GLN A 206 14.46 8.29 6.70
N ASP A 207 15.77 8.24 6.93
CA ASP A 207 16.35 7.77 8.17
C ASP A 207 16.75 8.97 9.03
N ASN A 208 16.16 9.09 10.19
CA ASN A 208 16.43 10.11 11.18
C ASN A 208 17.01 9.43 12.44
N ASN A 209 18.31 9.22 12.47
CA ASN A 209 19.02 8.62 13.61
C ASN A 209 18.45 7.25 14.04
N GLY A 210 18.23 6.35 13.09
CA GLY A 210 17.73 4.99 13.33
C GLY A 210 16.21 4.88 13.36
N SER A 211 15.46 5.97 13.30
CA SER A 211 14.03 5.96 13.06
C SER A 211 13.75 6.19 11.57
N ARG A 212 13.34 5.15 10.88
CA ARG A 212 13.04 5.19 9.45
C ARG A 212 11.58 5.51 9.21
N VAL A 213 11.31 6.53 8.42
CA VAL A 213 9.96 6.99 8.12
C VAL A 213 9.75 7.04 6.62
N LEU A 214 8.81 6.22 6.14
CA LEU A 214 8.30 6.31 4.77
C LEU A 214 7.23 7.39 4.70
N THR A 215 7.39 8.32 3.76
CA THR A 215 6.38 9.32 3.44
C THR A 215 5.97 9.19 1.97
N ALA A 216 4.67 9.28 1.69
CA ALA A 216 4.16 9.41 0.33
C ALA A 216 3.18 10.57 0.27
N ASN A 217 3.33 11.43 -0.74
CA ASN A 217 2.47 12.58 -0.97
C ASN A 217 1.98 12.57 -2.41
N ALA A 218 0.70 12.85 -2.61
CA ALA A 218 0.08 12.92 -3.93
C ALA A 218 -0.87 14.11 -4.01
N ASP A 219 -0.74 14.90 -5.05
CA ASP A 219 -1.59 16.07 -5.30
C ASP A 219 -2.90 15.71 -6.04
N ASP A 220 -3.09 14.44 -6.34
CA ASP A 220 -4.35 13.82 -6.75
C ASP A 220 -4.50 12.45 -6.05
N ALA A 221 -5.18 12.47 -4.91
CA ALA A 221 -5.42 11.27 -4.11
C ALA A 221 -6.25 10.23 -4.88
N GLY A 222 -7.25 10.67 -5.64
CA GLY A 222 -8.11 9.79 -6.42
C GLY A 222 -7.33 9.00 -7.46
N THR A 223 -6.50 9.67 -8.24
CA THR A 223 -5.65 9.00 -9.23
C THR A 223 -4.59 8.13 -8.57
N ALA A 224 -3.97 8.57 -7.46
CA ALA A 224 -3.00 7.76 -6.74
C ALA A 224 -3.62 6.45 -6.21
N PHE A 225 -4.83 6.49 -5.65
CA PHE A 225 -5.52 5.31 -5.12
C PHE A 225 -5.95 4.34 -6.22
N ARG A 226 -6.42 4.86 -7.36
CA ARG A 226 -6.71 4.03 -8.54
C ARG A 226 -5.44 3.40 -9.10
N LEU A 227 -4.36 4.18 -9.22
CA LEU A 227 -3.07 3.70 -9.76
C LEU A 227 -2.60 2.42 -9.06
N ILE A 228 -2.68 2.41 -7.73
CA ILE A 228 -2.26 1.26 -6.92
C ILE A 228 -3.36 0.21 -6.72
N GLY A 229 -4.59 0.42 -7.24
CA GLY A 229 -5.72 -0.50 -7.06
C GLY A 229 -6.30 -0.52 -5.64
N PHE A 230 -6.09 0.54 -4.86
CA PHE A 230 -6.53 0.57 -3.46
C PHE A 230 -8.00 0.94 -3.29
N TYR A 231 -8.45 2.04 -3.92
CA TYR A 231 -9.85 2.48 -3.85
C TYR A 231 -10.23 3.32 -5.06
N ARG A 232 -11.15 2.79 -5.88
CA ARG A 232 -11.51 3.38 -7.18
C ARG A 232 -12.49 4.54 -7.11
N SER A 233 -13.34 4.58 -6.07
CA SER A 233 -14.44 5.55 -5.94
C SER A 233 -13.99 6.92 -5.44
N LEU A 234 -12.72 7.07 -5.00
CA LEU A 234 -12.18 8.36 -4.58
C LEU A 234 -11.82 9.23 -5.78
N GLN A 235 -12.23 10.49 -5.77
CA GLN A 235 -11.95 11.47 -6.80
C GLN A 235 -11.33 12.75 -6.22
N GLY A 236 -10.28 13.22 -6.89
CA GLY A 236 -9.56 14.44 -6.52
C GLY A 236 -8.88 14.35 -5.16
N GLY A 237 -8.67 15.51 -4.56
CA GLY A 237 -8.05 15.66 -3.25
C GLY A 237 -6.54 15.47 -3.23
N THR A 238 -5.94 15.76 -2.08
CA THR A 238 -4.52 15.50 -1.82
C THR A 238 -4.37 14.40 -0.77
N ALA A 239 -3.38 13.52 -0.94
CA ALA A 239 -3.08 12.46 0.02
C ALA A 239 -1.69 12.62 0.63
N SER A 240 -1.56 12.32 1.90
CA SER A 240 -0.26 12.10 2.56
C SER A 240 -0.31 10.85 3.42
N LEU A 241 0.66 9.98 3.21
CA LEU A 241 0.90 8.76 3.98
C LEU A 241 2.21 8.91 4.75
N ARG A 242 2.21 8.51 6.01
CA ARG A 242 3.40 8.41 6.83
C ARG A 242 3.39 7.05 7.52
N VAL A 243 4.47 6.28 7.35
CA VAL A 243 4.64 4.95 7.95
C VAL A 243 5.96 4.89 8.68
N ASN A 244 5.94 4.42 9.92
CA ASN A 244 7.15 4.09 10.66
C ASN A 244 7.68 2.74 10.17
N MET A 245 8.92 2.75 9.66
CA MET A 245 9.60 1.62 9.05
C MET A 245 10.79 1.14 9.89
N ASP A 246 10.72 1.28 11.22
CA ASP A 246 11.82 0.88 12.11
C ASP A 246 12.26 -0.56 11.83
N ALA A 247 13.58 -0.78 11.88
CA ALA A 247 14.19 -2.07 11.63
C ALA A 247 13.68 -3.15 12.60
N GLY A 248 13.46 -4.35 12.10
CA GLY A 248 13.05 -5.51 12.91
C GLY A 248 11.64 -5.45 13.49
N ALA A 249 10.88 -4.37 13.28
CA ALA A 249 9.50 -4.32 13.76
C ALA A 249 8.58 -5.21 12.92
N VAL A 250 7.91 -6.17 13.56
CA VAL A 250 6.96 -7.11 12.94
C VAL A 250 5.72 -6.37 12.40
N THR A 251 5.33 -5.28 13.05
CA THR A 251 4.22 -4.43 12.62
C THR A 251 4.71 -3.01 12.39
N LYS A 252 4.14 -2.35 11.38
CA LYS A 252 4.41 -0.97 11.04
C LYS A 252 3.22 -0.10 11.42
N THR A 253 3.47 1.03 12.05
CA THR A 253 2.43 2.01 12.38
C THR A 253 2.43 3.13 11.35
N GLY A 254 1.25 3.60 10.98
CA GLY A 254 1.16 4.67 9.99
C GLY A 254 -0.07 5.53 10.16
N THR A 255 -0.12 6.59 9.37
CA THR A 255 -1.30 7.46 9.26
C THR A 255 -1.46 7.88 7.80
N LEU A 256 -2.64 7.62 7.26
CA LEU A 256 -3.10 8.16 5.99
C LEU A 256 -3.94 9.42 6.27
N ARG A 257 -3.69 10.47 5.51
CA ARG A 257 -4.51 11.69 5.48
C ARG A 257 -4.90 11.99 4.05
N VAL A 258 -6.18 12.30 3.84
CA VAL A 258 -6.68 12.79 2.56
C VAL A 258 -7.47 14.07 2.80
N ARG A 259 -7.35 15.06 1.91
CA ARG A 259 -8.04 16.34 2.01
C ARG A 259 -8.77 16.65 0.72
N ASP A 260 -9.92 17.32 0.84
CA ASP A 260 -10.68 17.94 -0.26
C ASP A 260 -10.99 16.96 -1.40
N PHE A 261 -11.61 15.84 -1.07
CA PHE A 261 -11.91 14.75 -1.99
C PHE A 261 -13.41 14.46 -2.05
N ALA A 262 -13.81 13.69 -3.05
CA ALA A 262 -15.16 13.14 -3.13
C ALA A 262 -15.14 11.61 -3.26
N VAL A 263 -16.19 10.96 -2.78
CA VAL A 263 -16.49 9.55 -3.06
C VAL A 263 -17.66 9.53 -4.04
N VAL A 264 -17.49 8.82 -5.16
CA VAL A 264 -18.46 8.82 -6.25
C VAL A 264 -18.81 7.39 -6.65
N GLY A 265 -20.10 7.07 -6.68
CA GLY A 265 -20.62 5.80 -7.17
C GLY A 265 -20.18 4.59 -6.35
N ASP A 266 -19.93 4.76 -5.06
CA ASP A 266 -19.56 3.67 -4.17
C ASP A 266 -20.81 2.96 -3.62
N ALA A 267 -20.92 1.65 -3.90
CA ALA A 267 -22.10 0.87 -3.50
C ALA A 267 -22.20 0.74 -1.98
N VAL A 268 -21.08 0.55 -1.28
CA VAL A 268 -21.05 0.39 0.19
C VAL A 268 -21.51 1.66 0.87
N VAL A 269 -21.01 2.81 0.41
CA VAL A 269 -21.41 4.12 0.93
C VAL A 269 -22.88 4.38 0.61
N ALA A 270 -23.34 4.04 -0.60
CA ALA A 270 -24.75 4.16 -0.98
C ALA A 270 -25.67 3.30 -0.11
N ASP A 271 -25.27 2.07 0.23
CA ASP A 271 -26.03 1.15 1.08
C ASP A 271 -26.12 1.68 2.53
N VAL A 272 -25.01 2.15 3.11
CA VAL A 272 -25.02 2.79 4.44
C VAL A 272 -26.00 3.96 4.48
N LEU A 273 -26.05 4.80 3.45
CA LEU A 273 -26.90 5.98 3.40
C LEU A 273 -28.35 5.69 2.97
N SER A 274 -28.60 4.52 2.37
CA SER A 274 -29.94 4.12 1.88
C SER A 274 -30.81 3.47 2.95
N ASP A 275 -30.24 3.13 4.10
CA ASP A 275 -31.00 2.52 5.19
C ASP A 275 -32.14 3.44 5.63
N PRO A 276 -33.34 2.90 5.96
CA PRO A 276 -34.49 3.69 6.42
C PRO A 276 -34.20 4.61 7.61
N SER A 277 -33.26 4.20 8.48
CA SER A 277 -32.81 5.02 9.60
C SER A 277 -32.09 6.29 9.15
N SER A 278 -31.36 6.19 8.03
CA SER A 278 -30.70 7.32 7.39
C SER A 278 -31.68 8.25 6.71
N THR A 279 -32.73 7.70 6.08
CA THR A 279 -33.77 8.46 5.39
C THR A 279 -34.59 9.34 6.35
N ALA A 280 -34.83 8.86 7.56
CA ALA A 280 -35.55 9.62 8.59
C ALA A 280 -34.78 10.89 9.01
N VAL A 281 -33.44 10.90 8.87
CA VAL A 281 -32.59 12.01 9.27
C VAL A 281 -32.17 12.91 8.11
N LEU A 282 -31.91 12.31 6.91
CA LEU A 282 -31.38 13.04 5.75
C LEU A 282 -32.46 13.64 4.83
N GLY A 283 -33.68 13.08 4.80
CA GLY A 283 -34.70 13.39 3.79
C GLY A 283 -34.40 12.74 2.43
N GLN A 284 -35.45 12.55 1.61
CA GLN A 284 -35.36 11.74 0.38
C GLN A 284 -34.48 12.34 -0.70
N GLN A 285 -34.46 13.64 -0.89
CA GLN A 285 -33.71 14.29 -1.98
C GLN A 285 -32.22 14.32 -1.70
N GLN A 286 -31.84 14.64 -0.49
CA GLN A 286 -30.45 14.65 -0.04
C GLN A 286 -29.83 13.24 -0.07
N GLN A 287 -30.61 12.21 0.21
CA GLN A 287 -30.18 10.82 0.11
C GLN A 287 -29.90 10.41 -1.35
N GLN A 288 -30.67 10.88 -2.32
CA GLN A 288 -30.42 10.59 -3.74
C GLN A 288 -29.13 11.26 -4.24
N ASP A 289 -28.85 12.48 -3.82
CA ASP A 289 -27.63 13.20 -4.20
C ASP A 289 -26.40 12.59 -3.54
N ALA A 290 -26.49 12.22 -2.27
CA ALA A 290 -25.42 11.55 -1.53
C ALA A 290 -25.06 10.16 -2.10
N LYS A 291 -26.01 9.42 -2.68
CA LYS A 291 -25.75 8.16 -3.39
C LYS A 291 -24.84 8.33 -4.61
N ARG A 292 -24.83 9.51 -5.22
CA ARG A 292 -24.06 9.78 -6.44
C ARG A 292 -22.68 10.33 -6.14
N LYS A 293 -22.59 11.27 -5.18
CA LYS A 293 -21.33 11.96 -4.85
C LYS A 293 -21.41 12.53 -3.44
N ILE A 294 -20.43 12.19 -2.61
CA ILE A 294 -20.26 12.78 -1.29
C ILE A 294 -18.90 13.52 -1.24
N VAL A 295 -18.93 14.76 -0.78
CA VAL A 295 -17.73 15.58 -0.64
C VAL A 295 -17.23 15.52 0.78
N PHE A 296 -15.91 15.33 0.92
CA PHE A 296 -15.21 15.31 2.20
C PHE A 296 -14.09 16.35 2.21
N ARG A 297 -13.91 17.00 3.35
CA ARG A 297 -12.82 17.94 3.59
C ARG A 297 -11.57 17.23 4.10
N ARG A 298 -11.75 16.22 4.95
CA ARG A 298 -10.63 15.55 5.63
C ARG A 298 -10.94 14.10 5.95
N LEU A 299 -9.98 13.23 5.65
CA LEU A 299 -9.84 11.88 6.21
C LEU A 299 -8.55 11.82 7.01
N ARG A 300 -8.58 11.20 8.18
CA ARG A 300 -7.41 10.75 8.92
C ARG A 300 -7.63 9.31 9.34
N ALA A 301 -6.74 8.43 8.93
CA ALA A 301 -6.79 7.01 9.24
C ALA A 301 -5.44 6.55 9.80
N PRO A 302 -5.26 6.58 11.13
CA PRO A 302 -4.16 5.89 11.77
C PRO A 302 -4.35 4.39 11.61
N PHE A 303 -3.26 3.65 11.39
CA PHE A 303 -3.32 2.20 11.19
C PHE A 303 -2.08 1.50 11.73
N ILE A 304 -2.24 0.21 11.96
CA ILE A 304 -1.16 -0.75 12.18
C ILE A 304 -1.21 -1.75 11.03
N ALA A 305 -0.09 -1.94 10.34
CA ALA A 305 0.05 -2.90 9.24
C ALA A 305 0.99 -4.03 9.62
N GLY A 306 0.63 -5.26 9.30
CA GLY A 306 1.45 -6.44 9.53
C GLY A 306 0.71 -7.72 9.14
N GLY A 307 1.45 -8.70 8.60
CA GLY A 307 0.88 -9.99 8.20
C GLY A 307 -0.21 -9.87 7.12
N GLY A 308 -0.05 -8.92 6.16
CA GLY A 308 -1.06 -8.65 5.12
C GLY A 308 -2.37 -8.08 5.66
N LYS A 309 -2.36 -7.58 6.89
CA LYS A 309 -3.53 -6.98 7.55
C LYS A 309 -3.28 -5.52 7.86
N PHE A 310 -4.33 -4.74 7.73
CA PHE A 310 -4.39 -3.36 8.18
C PHE A 310 -5.45 -3.25 9.27
N GLN A 311 -5.03 -2.84 10.45
CA GLN A 311 -5.91 -2.53 11.56
C GLN A 311 -6.07 -1.02 11.63
N LEU A 312 -7.29 -0.54 11.45
CA LEU A 312 -7.67 0.86 11.61
C LEU A 312 -8.06 1.11 13.06
N ASP A 313 -7.52 2.17 13.64
CA ASP A 313 -7.85 2.62 14.96
C ASP A 313 -8.21 4.11 14.91
N ASP A 314 -9.43 4.45 15.35
CA ASP A 314 -9.95 5.82 15.35
C ASP A 314 -9.78 6.59 14.02
N ALA A 315 -10.01 5.91 12.89
CA ALA A 315 -10.09 6.59 11.62
C ALA A 315 -11.35 7.45 11.57
N TYR A 316 -11.22 8.66 11.03
CA TYR A 316 -12.37 9.52 10.83
C TYR A 316 -12.35 10.24 9.49
N VAL A 317 -13.53 10.56 9.00
CA VAL A 317 -13.74 11.38 7.82
C VAL A 317 -14.77 12.45 8.14
N ASN A 318 -14.57 13.67 7.66
CA ASN A 318 -15.55 14.75 7.78
C ASN A 318 -15.73 15.52 6.47
N GLY A 319 -16.93 15.96 6.24
CA GLY A 319 -17.35 16.76 5.09
C GLY A 319 -18.46 17.72 5.46
N PRO A 320 -18.98 18.52 4.52
CA PRO A 320 -20.13 19.40 4.76
C PRO A 320 -21.43 18.63 4.99
N GLU A 321 -21.53 17.41 4.47
CA GLU A 321 -22.75 16.60 4.48
C GLU A 321 -22.80 15.62 5.61
N LEU A 322 -21.67 14.99 5.92
CA LEU A 322 -21.58 14.01 6.98
C LEU A 322 -20.17 13.92 7.56
N GLY A 323 -20.12 13.43 8.79
CA GLY A 323 -18.89 12.96 9.43
C GLY A 323 -19.05 11.48 9.77
N ALA A 324 -17.93 10.71 9.73
CA ALA A 324 -17.93 9.31 10.13
C ALA A 324 -16.64 8.91 10.84
N THR A 325 -16.78 7.95 11.74
CA THR A 325 -15.64 7.22 12.32
C THR A 325 -15.61 5.80 11.81
N LEU A 326 -14.42 5.21 11.75
CA LEU A 326 -14.22 3.85 11.26
C LEU A 326 -13.10 3.17 12.05
N ARG A 327 -13.32 1.91 12.43
CA ARG A 327 -12.33 1.06 13.07
C ARG A 327 -12.51 -0.39 12.61
N GLY A 328 -11.48 -1.22 12.77
CA GLY A 328 -11.55 -2.64 12.46
C GLY A 328 -10.38 -3.09 11.59
N THR A 329 -10.53 -4.20 10.90
CA THR A 329 -9.44 -4.86 10.19
C THR A 329 -9.77 -5.09 8.72
N ILE A 330 -8.78 -4.86 7.85
CA ILE A 330 -8.77 -5.27 6.45
C ILE A 330 -7.68 -6.33 6.31
N ASP A 331 -8.05 -7.53 5.86
CA ASP A 331 -7.13 -8.65 5.61
C ASP A 331 -7.02 -8.85 4.09
N PHE A 332 -5.93 -8.34 3.51
CA PHE A 332 -5.69 -8.41 2.06
C PHE A 332 -5.35 -9.83 1.61
N ASN A 333 -4.69 -10.64 2.46
CA ASN A 333 -4.35 -12.02 2.13
C ASN A 333 -5.60 -12.89 2.01
N LYS A 334 -6.57 -12.70 2.90
CA LYS A 334 -7.85 -13.41 2.88
C LYS A 334 -8.90 -12.71 2.05
N ARG A 335 -8.61 -11.51 1.51
CA ARG A 335 -9.56 -10.64 0.81
C ARG A 335 -10.84 -10.43 1.62
N LYS A 336 -10.70 -10.12 2.90
CA LYS A 336 -11.81 -9.92 3.83
C LYS A 336 -11.66 -8.61 4.59
N LEU A 337 -12.78 -8.04 4.99
CA LEU A 337 -12.84 -6.90 5.88
C LEU A 337 -13.86 -7.12 7.00
N ASP A 338 -13.59 -6.52 8.14
CA ASP A 338 -14.46 -6.41 9.31
C ASP A 338 -14.27 -5.02 9.90
N LEU A 339 -15.10 -4.09 9.45
CA LEU A 339 -15.05 -2.69 9.82
C LEU A 339 -16.34 -2.30 10.51
N GLY A 340 -16.24 -1.46 11.53
CA GLY A 340 -17.39 -0.88 12.21
C GLY A 340 -17.19 0.61 12.40
N GLY A 341 -18.29 1.36 12.43
CA GLY A 341 -18.21 2.81 12.55
C GLY A 341 -19.52 3.47 12.95
N THR A 342 -19.45 4.76 13.07
CA THR A 342 -20.63 5.61 13.31
C THR A 342 -20.55 6.78 12.33
N TYR A 343 -21.62 7.08 11.63
CA TYR A 343 -21.70 8.29 10.86
C TYR A 343 -22.76 9.26 11.44
N VAL A 344 -22.51 10.55 11.26
CA VAL A 344 -23.34 11.66 11.74
C VAL A 344 -23.71 12.49 10.50
N PRO A 345 -24.98 12.51 10.11
CA PRO A 345 -25.46 13.43 9.08
C PRO A 345 -25.43 14.87 9.60
N LEU A 346 -24.80 15.78 8.87
CA LEU A 346 -24.66 17.19 9.30
C LEU A 346 -25.79 18.09 8.76
N TYR A 347 -26.45 17.73 7.67
CA TYR A 347 -27.51 18.54 7.06
C TYR A 347 -28.78 18.68 7.91
N GLY A 348 -29.17 17.62 8.60
CA GLY A 348 -30.38 17.64 9.44
C GLY A 348 -30.27 18.54 10.65
N LEU A 349 -29.05 18.77 11.13
CA LEU A 349 -28.80 19.56 12.34
C LEU A 349 -28.99 21.07 12.11
N ASN A 350 -28.58 21.59 10.96
CA ASN A 350 -28.70 23.01 10.66
C ASN A 350 -30.12 23.46 10.30
N SER A 351 -30.90 22.60 9.65
CA SER A 351 -32.29 22.91 9.28
C SER A 351 -33.31 22.65 10.41
N ALA A 352 -33.07 21.61 11.21
CA ALA A 352 -33.94 21.28 12.33
C ALA A 352 -33.71 22.18 13.55
N LEU A 353 -32.49 22.64 13.79
CA LEU A 353 -32.15 23.52 14.91
C LEU A 353 -32.58 24.98 14.69
N GLY A 354 -32.73 25.41 13.42
CA GLY A 354 -33.19 26.76 13.09
C GLY A 354 -34.72 26.94 13.13
N ALA A 355 -35.48 25.86 13.02
CA ALA A 355 -36.95 25.92 12.86
C ALA A 355 -37.74 25.63 14.16
N VAL A 356 -37.12 25.05 15.20
CA VAL A 356 -37.83 24.65 16.41
C VAL A 356 -37.10 25.07 17.68
N PRO A 357 -37.48 26.18 18.32
CA PRO A 357 -36.83 26.71 19.52
C PRO A 357 -36.84 25.77 20.75
N VAL A 358 -37.69 24.76 20.72
CA VAL A 358 -37.85 23.82 21.86
C VAL A 358 -37.01 22.53 21.70
N LEU A 359 -36.73 22.08 20.47
CA LEU A 359 -35.97 20.84 20.22
C LEU A 359 -34.46 21.04 20.44
N GLY A 360 -33.94 22.25 20.30
CA GLY A 360 -32.54 22.55 20.55
C GLY A 360 -32.08 22.25 21.98
N ARG A 361 -32.99 22.28 22.97
CA ARG A 361 -32.68 21.91 24.36
C ARG A 361 -32.84 20.42 24.66
N VAL A 362 -33.59 19.69 23.83
CA VAL A 362 -33.84 18.25 24.04
C VAL A 362 -32.81 17.40 23.27
N LEU A 363 -32.30 17.92 22.13
CA LEU A 363 -31.28 17.24 21.32
C LEU A 363 -29.84 17.55 21.78
N VAL A 364 -29.63 18.66 22.46
CA VAL A 364 -28.40 19.00 23.16
C VAL A 364 -28.59 18.59 24.61
N GLY A 365 -28.55 17.31 24.92
CA GLY A 365 -28.35 16.82 26.28
C GLY A 365 -27.11 17.48 26.90
N ARG A 366 -26.88 17.30 28.21
CA ARG A 366 -25.69 17.80 28.91
C ARG A 366 -24.46 17.71 28.04
N GLN A 367 -23.59 18.72 28.03
CA GLN A 367 -22.40 18.83 27.19
C GLN A 367 -21.76 17.45 26.90
N GLY A 368 -21.94 16.93 25.66
CA GLY A 368 -21.44 15.65 25.20
C GLY A 368 -22.47 14.57 24.78
N GLU A 369 -23.80 14.76 24.95
CA GLU A 369 -24.80 13.70 24.75
C GLU A 369 -25.84 13.96 23.64
N GLY A 370 -25.59 14.75 22.62
CA GLY A 370 -26.68 15.21 21.76
C GLY A 370 -26.54 15.04 20.25
N VAL A 371 -25.56 14.30 19.74
CA VAL A 371 -25.45 14.08 18.29
C VAL A 371 -26.00 12.71 17.92
N VAL A 372 -27.01 12.67 17.06
CA VAL A 372 -27.58 11.44 16.53
C VAL A 372 -26.54 10.80 15.60
N GLY A 373 -25.95 9.71 16.05
CA GLY A 373 -25.01 8.92 15.28
C GLY A 373 -25.62 7.58 14.89
N ILE A 374 -25.49 7.21 13.64
CA ILE A 374 -25.95 5.92 13.09
C ILE A 374 -24.77 4.98 13.02
N THR A 375 -24.84 3.86 13.76
CA THR A 375 -23.78 2.85 13.73
C THR A 375 -23.97 1.90 12.57
N PHE A 376 -22.86 1.52 11.95
CA PHE A 376 -22.84 0.56 10.85
C PHE A 376 -21.68 -0.41 10.98
N ALA A 377 -21.79 -1.55 10.29
CA ALA A 377 -20.71 -2.50 10.11
C ALA A 377 -20.59 -2.89 8.64
N ILE A 378 -19.36 -3.08 8.18
CA ILE A 378 -19.03 -3.53 6.83
C ILE A 378 -18.22 -4.80 6.98
N LYS A 379 -18.75 -5.94 6.51
CA LYS A 379 -18.13 -7.25 6.72
C LYS A 379 -18.13 -8.09 5.45
N GLY A 380 -17.24 -9.07 5.39
CA GLY A 380 -17.24 -10.07 4.34
C GLY A 380 -16.08 -9.93 3.37
N LYS A 381 -16.33 -10.18 2.09
CA LYS A 381 -15.31 -10.11 1.04
C LYS A 381 -14.96 -8.67 0.70
N LEU A 382 -13.69 -8.40 0.43
CA LEU A 382 -13.21 -7.07 0.06
C LEU A 382 -13.89 -6.53 -1.21
N ASP A 383 -14.20 -7.40 -2.16
CA ASP A 383 -14.81 -7.04 -3.44
C ASP A 383 -16.33 -6.96 -3.40
N ASP A 384 -16.95 -7.62 -2.40
CA ASP A 384 -18.41 -7.69 -2.24
C ASP A 384 -18.76 -7.75 -0.74
N PRO A 385 -18.57 -6.64 -0.02
CA PRO A 385 -18.85 -6.58 1.40
C PRO A 385 -20.34 -6.44 1.68
N THR A 386 -20.76 -6.96 2.84
CA THR A 386 -22.10 -6.78 3.37
C THR A 386 -22.13 -5.59 4.33
N VAL A 387 -23.07 -4.70 4.15
CA VAL A 387 -23.34 -3.56 5.03
C VAL A 387 -24.46 -3.89 5.99
N LEU A 388 -24.26 -3.63 7.26
CA LEU A 388 -25.25 -3.74 8.32
C LEU A 388 -25.38 -2.38 9.00
N VAL A 389 -26.56 -1.83 9.02
CA VAL A 389 -26.86 -0.55 9.70
C VAL A 389 -27.74 -0.84 10.92
N ASN A 390 -27.45 -0.20 12.05
CA ASN A 390 -28.24 -0.36 13.26
C ASN A 390 -29.33 0.73 13.35
N PRO A 391 -30.59 0.43 13.05
CA PRO A 391 -31.66 1.41 13.09
C PRO A 391 -31.96 1.93 14.51
N MET A 392 -31.63 1.14 15.55
CA MET A 392 -31.90 1.51 16.93
C MET A 392 -30.91 2.57 17.47
N SER A 393 -29.77 2.77 16.82
CA SER A 393 -28.78 3.75 17.26
C SER A 393 -29.26 5.21 17.14
N VAL A 394 -30.26 5.44 16.29
CA VAL A 394 -30.90 6.76 16.14
C VAL A 394 -31.73 7.13 17.36
N MET A 395 -32.30 6.14 18.07
CA MET A 395 -33.30 6.36 19.14
C MET A 395 -32.71 6.25 20.56
N THR A 396 -31.57 5.59 20.73
CA THR A 396 -30.98 5.32 22.05
C THR A 396 -29.47 5.55 22.08
N PRO A 397 -29.04 6.75 22.45
CA PRO A 397 -27.60 7.01 22.63
C PRO A 397 -27.04 6.18 23.80
N GLY A 398 -26.04 5.38 23.58
CA GLY A 398 -25.16 4.84 24.62
C GLY A 398 -25.28 3.35 24.95
N ILE A 399 -26.47 2.78 25.17
CA ILE A 399 -26.60 1.41 25.71
C ILE A 399 -26.39 0.31 24.65
N PHE A 400 -26.83 0.52 23.41
CA PHE A 400 -26.70 -0.47 22.34
C PHE A 400 -25.37 -0.39 21.55
N ARG A 401 -24.50 0.58 21.81
CA ARG A 401 -23.16 0.62 21.25
C ARG A 401 -22.36 -0.65 21.56
N GLN A 402 -22.57 -1.25 22.72
CA GLN A 402 -21.82 -2.46 23.15
C GLN A 402 -22.19 -3.73 22.35
N ILE A 403 -23.42 -3.80 21.80
CA ILE A 403 -23.86 -4.97 21.03
C ILE A 403 -23.25 -4.96 19.62
N PHE A 404 -22.97 -3.77 19.07
CA PHE A 404 -22.30 -3.56 17.79
C PHE A 404 -20.79 -3.19 17.95
N ASP A 405 -20.29 -3.15 19.18
CA ASP A 405 -18.87 -3.15 19.44
C ASP A 405 -18.33 -4.53 19.10
N PHE A 406 -17.86 -4.63 17.86
CA PHE A 406 -17.19 -5.83 17.38
C PHE A 406 -15.96 -6.06 18.24
N ASN A 407 -15.90 -7.24 18.83
CA ASN A 407 -14.86 -7.66 19.76
C ASN A 407 -13.51 -7.79 19.03
N SER A 408 -12.88 -6.65 18.75
CA SER A 408 -11.56 -6.56 18.11
C SER A 408 -10.41 -6.77 19.10
N GLY A 409 -10.71 -7.13 20.36
CA GLY A 409 -9.69 -7.41 21.39
C GLY A 409 -8.89 -6.18 21.83
N LEU A 410 -9.34 -4.97 21.48
CA LEU A 410 -8.69 -3.73 21.86
C LEU A 410 -9.33 -3.15 23.15
N PRO A 411 -8.55 -2.53 24.05
CA PRO A 411 -9.10 -1.86 25.22
C PRO A 411 -10.04 -0.72 24.78
N GLN A 412 -11.18 -0.64 25.42
CA GLN A 412 -12.19 0.39 25.16
C GLN A 412 -11.58 1.78 25.32
N GLY A 413 -11.30 2.44 24.19
CA GLY A 413 -11.01 3.87 24.15
C GLY A 413 -12.30 4.64 24.33
N THR A 414 -12.37 5.48 25.34
CA THR A 414 -13.45 6.44 25.56
C THR A 414 -13.76 7.24 24.30
N ALA A 415 -15.03 7.35 23.96
CA ALA A 415 -15.55 8.03 22.77
C ALA A 415 -15.16 9.53 22.75
N THR A 416 -13.95 9.84 22.31
CA THR A 416 -13.46 11.22 22.13
C THR A 416 -13.60 11.73 20.70
N GLY A 417 -14.09 10.88 19.76
CA GLY A 417 -14.11 11.22 18.32
C GLY A 417 -15.22 12.16 17.85
N ALA A 418 -16.34 12.27 18.59
CA ALA A 418 -17.48 13.06 18.13
C ALA A 418 -17.22 14.58 18.13
N GLY A 419 -16.36 15.07 19.02
CA GLY A 419 -16.01 16.50 19.10
C GLY A 419 -15.11 16.99 17.96
N GLU A 420 -14.22 16.13 17.44
CA GLU A 420 -13.34 16.47 16.32
C GLU A 420 -14.08 16.48 14.96
N ILE A 421 -15.15 15.70 14.82
CA ILE A 421 -15.96 15.64 13.60
C ILE A 421 -16.72 16.97 13.41
N LEU A 422 -17.06 17.66 14.49
CA LEU A 422 -17.90 18.87 14.48
C LEU A 422 -17.13 20.20 14.34
N GLY A 423 -15.83 20.15 14.04
CA GLY A 423 -15.06 21.32 13.60
C GLY A 423 -14.56 22.26 14.68
N GLY A 424 -14.48 21.81 15.91
CA GLY A 424 -13.83 22.57 16.97
C GLY A 424 -12.29 22.53 16.85
N ASN A 425 -11.66 23.68 16.61
CA ASN A 425 -10.24 23.87 16.89
C ASN A 425 -10.02 23.81 18.40
N ALA A 426 -9.81 22.62 18.94
CA ALA A 426 -9.39 22.45 20.31
C ALA A 426 -7.85 22.29 20.33
N ASP A 427 -7.15 23.40 20.20
CA ASP A 427 -5.86 23.57 20.87
C ASP A 427 -6.15 23.66 22.38
N THR A 428 -6.42 22.54 23.01
CA THR A 428 -6.47 22.49 24.47
C THR A 428 -5.12 21.99 24.97
N GLU A 429 -4.40 22.95 25.55
CA GLU A 429 -3.24 22.72 26.42
C GLU A 429 -3.46 21.50 27.32
N ARG A 430 -2.50 20.58 27.31
CA ARG A 430 -2.42 19.47 28.26
C ARG A 430 -2.35 20.06 29.68
N PRO A 431 -3.19 19.65 30.63
CA PRO A 431 -3.05 20.12 32.02
C PRO A 431 -1.69 19.64 32.57
N ARG A 432 -0.84 20.59 32.92
CA ARG A 432 0.42 20.35 33.65
C ARG A 432 0.07 19.64 34.94
N LYS A 433 0.50 18.41 35.13
CA LYS A 433 0.49 17.70 36.41
C LYS A 433 1.23 18.55 37.42
N LYS A 434 0.52 19.13 38.38
CA LYS A 434 1.08 19.77 39.57
C LYS A 434 1.91 18.73 40.33
N ARG A 435 3.21 18.88 40.31
CA ARG A 435 4.15 18.17 41.16
C ARG A 435 3.86 18.57 42.61
N ARG A 436 3.26 17.68 43.39
CA ARG A 436 3.18 17.85 44.84
C ARG A 436 4.59 17.79 45.41
N LEU A 437 5.06 18.93 45.91
CA LEU A 437 6.26 19.02 46.71
C LEU A 437 5.99 18.28 48.04
N ARG A 438 6.78 17.26 48.34
CA ARG A 438 6.85 16.65 49.67
C ARG A 438 7.64 17.60 50.57
N PRO A 439 7.20 17.82 51.83
CA PRO A 439 7.96 18.61 52.80
C PRO A 439 9.25 17.86 53.17
N LEU A 440 10.34 18.61 53.22
CA LEU A 440 11.60 18.18 53.82
C LEU A 440 11.40 18.02 55.32
N GLN A 441 11.48 16.82 55.85
CA GLN A 441 11.66 16.56 57.29
C GLN A 441 13.15 16.50 57.58
N ASN A 442 13.51 17.30 58.56
CA ASN A 442 14.82 17.43 59.17
C ASN A 442 15.40 16.10 59.64
N ALA A 443 16.63 15.81 59.23
CA ALA A 443 17.49 14.87 59.97
C ALA A 443 18.66 15.64 60.57
N ARG A 444 18.49 15.94 61.84
CA ARG A 444 19.60 16.20 62.76
C ARG A 444 19.91 14.90 63.48
N GLU A 445 21.19 14.73 63.76
CA GLU A 445 21.81 13.79 64.67
C GLU A 445 21.99 12.32 64.25
N ARG A 446 23.22 11.90 63.93
CA ARG A 446 24.16 11.39 64.96
C ARG A 446 25.56 11.24 64.40
N ARG A 447 26.50 11.85 65.14
CA ARG A 447 27.93 11.53 65.20
C ARG A 447 28.15 10.14 65.81
N GLY A 448 29.21 9.47 65.42
CA GLY A 448 29.86 8.49 66.29
C GLY A 448 30.66 7.44 65.55
N LEU A 449 31.97 7.63 65.50
CA LEU A 449 33.06 6.70 65.82
C LEU A 449 33.10 5.32 65.15
N ASN A 450 33.95 5.07 64.25
CA ASN A 450 35.34 4.61 64.32
C ASN A 450 35.90 4.53 62.88
#